data_8d282fd22ec8a077a46d77df92b69acc
#
_entry.id   8d282fd22ec8a077a46d77df92b69acc
#
_cell.length_a   1.000
_cell.length_b   1.000
_cell.length_c   1.000
_cell.angle_alpha   90.00
_cell.angle_beta   90.00
_cell.angle_gamma   90.00
#
_symmetry.space_group_name_H-M   'P 1'
#
loop_
_entity.id
_entity.type
_entity.pdbx_description
1 polymer ?
#
loop_
_entity_poly.entity_id
_entity_poly.type
_entity_poly.pdbx_seq_one_letter_code
_entity_poly.pdbx_strand_id
1 'polypeptide(L)'
;MKKDAKVIKLLVRAYPAVWRRSYGEELVALLEERPLTLTIIRDVFQNGLLQRARHAGAWQLGGIALAMWLIAGTSLNSIRVFPQWGYALFWQMNVCALLAIGYASVVRDHKSRLASALATGKASVVGVAPELALAVLWLTGLVHPTISQLNGSPMVVGHGITDLCIRTDVTIPPTHLFLVPIVSGICGVIAGGVGAAAAQFVSGFREGFRTSKT
;
A
#
# COMPACT_ATOMS: atom_id res chain seq x y z
N MET A 1 -18.21 -7.21 33.12
CA MET A 1 -18.37 -5.81 32.67
C MET A 1 -17.09 -5.11 32.19
N LYS A 2 -15.90 -5.24 32.85
CA LYS A 2 -14.68 -4.52 32.35
C LYS A 2 -14.10 -4.99 31.00
N LYS A 3 -14.36 -6.22 30.55
CA LYS A 3 -13.84 -6.74 29.26
C LYS A 3 -14.54 -6.09 28.07
N ASP A 4 -15.82 -5.83 28.19
CA ASP A 4 -16.62 -5.26 27.08
C ASP A 4 -16.24 -3.81 26.77
N ALA A 5 -15.93 -3.01 27.79
CA ALA A 5 -15.51 -1.61 27.60
C ALA A 5 -14.20 -1.46 26.80
N LYS A 6 -13.24 -2.42 26.91
CA LYS A 6 -12.02 -2.41 26.11
C LYS A 6 -12.31 -2.76 24.64
N VAL A 7 -13.20 -3.73 24.41
CA VAL A 7 -13.61 -4.14 23.05
C VAL A 7 -14.37 -2.99 22.38
N ILE A 8 -15.31 -2.35 23.07
CA ILE A 8 -16.05 -1.18 22.56
C ILE A 8 -15.09 -0.06 22.15
N LYS A 9 -14.13 0.30 23.01
CA LYS A 9 -13.11 1.31 22.68
C LYS A 9 -12.29 0.93 21.45
N LEU A 10 -11.96 -0.35 21.27
CA LEU A 10 -11.22 -0.84 20.13
C LEU A 10 -12.05 -0.74 18.83
N LEU A 11 -13.33 -1.12 18.91
CA LEU A 11 -14.28 -1.02 17.80
C LEU A 11 -14.47 0.43 17.35
N VAL A 12 -14.67 1.35 18.28
CA VAL A 12 -14.80 2.79 17.99
C VAL A 12 -13.51 3.33 17.37
N ARG A 13 -12.34 2.84 17.76
CA ARG A 13 -11.05 3.19 17.12
C ARG A 13 -10.93 2.73 15.68
N ALA A 14 -11.73 1.76 15.22
CA ALA A 14 -11.76 1.38 13.81
C ALA A 14 -12.27 2.49 12.89
N TYR A 15 -13.03 3.44 13.40
CA TYR A 15 -13.57 4.57 12.63
C TYR A 15 -12.55 5.72 12.47
N PRO A 16 -12.65 6.54 11.40
CA PRO A 16 -11.81 7.74 11.22
C PRO A 16 -11.98 8.74 12.38
N ALA A 17 -10.92 9.53 12.65
CA ALA A 17 -10.96 10.52 13.76
C ALA A 17 -12.08 11.55 13.59
N VAL A 18 -12.34 12.00 12.35
CA VAL A 18 -13.42 12.95 12.05
C VAL A 18 -14.78 12.34 12.41
N TRP A 19 -15.04 11.11 11.98
CA TRP A 19 -16.27 10.39 12.28
C TRP A 19 -16.45 10.17 13.78
N ARG A 20 -15.39 9.80 14.49
CA ARG A 20 -15.42 9.58 15.95
C ARG A 20 -15.77 10.84 16.76
N ARG A 21 -15.39 12.01 16.27
CA ARG A 21 -15.74 13.28 16.93
C ARG A 21 -17.23 13.57 16.86
N SER A 22 -17.89 13.16 15.77
CA SER A 22 -19.32 13.43 15.55
C SER A 22 -20.23 12.34 16.11
N TYR A 23 -19.83 11.07 16.03
CA TYR A 23 -20.70 9.92 16.30
C TYR A 23 -20.11 8.90 17.29
N GLY A 24 -18.92 9.16 17.82
CA GLY A 24 -18.22 8.19 18.66
C GLY A 24 -18.92 7.89 19.98
N GLU A 25 -19.48 8.91 20.62
CA GLU A 25 -20.21 8.76 21.90
C GLU A 25 -21.52 8.01 21.72
N GLU A 26 -22.26 8.30 20.63
CA GLU A 26 -23.49 7.59 20.29
C GLU A 26 -23.23 6.11 20.01
N LEU A 27 -22.15 5.80 19.29
CA LEU A 27 -21.78 4.41 19.03
C LEU A 27 -21.39 3.67 20.31
N VAL A 28 -20.68 4.33 21.23
CA VAL A 28 -20.35 3.74 22.54
C VAL A 28 -21.63 3.41 23.31
N ALA A 29 -22.54 4.37 23.44
CA ALA A 29 -23.82 4.19 24.14
C ALA A 29 -24.63 3.03 23.55
N LEU A 30 -24.72 2.98 22.21
CA LEU A 30 -25.44 1.92 21.47
C LEU A 30 -24.83 0.52 21.70
N LEU A 31 -23.49 0.43 21.80
CA LEU A 31 -22.79 -0.83 22.05
C LEU A 31 -22.82 -1.25 23.53
N GLU A 32 -22.99 -0.30 24.48
CA GLU A 32 -23.17 -0.59 25.90
C GLU A 32 -24.57 -1.13 26.22
N GLU A 33 -25.58 -0.69 25.45
CA GLU A 33 -26.97 -1.14 25.61
C GLU A 33 -27.24 -2.57 25.08
N ARG A 34 -26.37 -3.09 24.20
CA ARG A 34 -26.59 -4.37 23.54
C ARG A 34 -25.54 -5.41 23.89
N PRO A 35 -25.90 -6.71 23.98
CA PRO A 35 -24.91 -7.76 24.16
C PRO A 35 -23.97 -7.81 22.93
N LEU A 36 -22.66 -7.73 23.15
CA LEU A 36 -21.63 -7.81 22.13
C LEU A 36 -21.55 -9.24 21.55
N THR A 37 -22.28 -9.50 20.50
CA THR A 37 -22.18 -10.74 19.74
C THR A 37 -21.06 -10.63 18.69
N LEU A 38 -20.49 -11.77 18.26
CA LEU A 38 -19.48 -11.80 17.19
C LEU A 38 -19.95 -11.13 15.91
N THR A 39 -21.24 -11.24 15.58
CA THR A 39 -21.85 -10.58 14.41
C THR A 39 -21.79 -9.06 14.54
N ILE A 40 -22.19 -8.51 15.70
CA ILE A 40 -22.11 -7.07 15.95
C ILE A 40 -20.66 -6.57 15.90
N ILE A 41 -19.73 -7.30 16.51
CA ILE A 41 -18.29 -6.95 16.48
C ILE A 41 -17.80 -6.90 15.03
N ARG A 42 -18.10 -7.92 14.24
CA ARG A 42 -17.70 -7.98 12.82
C ARG A 42 -18.29 -6.82 12.02
N ASP A 43 -19.58 -6.58 12.17
CA ASP A 43 -20.29 -5.56 11.39
C ASP A 43 -19.79 -4.14 11.73
N VAL A 44 -19.60 -3.84 13.02
CA VAL A 44 -19.06 -2.54 13.48
C VAL A 44 -17.63 -2.37 12.98
N PHE A 45 -16.80 -3.42 13.05
CA PHE A 45 -15.43 -3.38 12.58
C PHE A 45 -15.34 -3.19 11.06
N GLN A 46 -16.13 -3.94 10.28
CA GLN A 46 -16.19 -3.82 8.82
C GLN A 46 -16.66 -2.42 8.39
N ASN A 47 -17.71 -1.89 9.03
CA ASN A 47 -18.19 -0.54 8.77
C ASN A 47 -17.14 0.51 9.13
N GLY A 48 -16.41 0.34 10.23
CA GLY A 48 -15.31 1.22 10.61
C GLY A 48 -14.19 1.24 9.58
N LEU A 49 -13.78 0.07 9.08
CA LEU A 49 -12.79 -0.05 8.00
C LEU A 49 -13.28 0.58 6.69
N LEU A 50 -14.56 0.36 6.33
CA LEU A 50 -15.16 0.95 5.13
C LEU A 50 -15.18 2.48 5.22
N GLN A 51 -15.53 3.03 6.39
CA GLN A 51 -15.49 4.48 6.63
C GLN A 51 -14.04 5.02 6.54
N ARG A 52 -13.05 4.29 7.08
CA ARG A 52 -11.64 4.67 6.88
C ARG A 52 -11.25 4.67 5.40
N ALA A 53 -11.63 3.65 4.65
CA ALA A 53 -11.32 3.57 3.23
C ALA A 53 -11.96 4.73 2.43
N ARG A 54 -13.20 5.12 2.77
CA ARG A 54 -13.88 6.27 2.15
C ARG A 54 -13.18 7.61 2.41
N HIS A 55 -12.61 7.77 3.61
CA HIS A 55 -11.91 8.99 4.03
C HIS A 55 -10.39 8.94 3.79
N ALA A 56 -9.87 7.77 3.39
CA ALA A 56 -8.47 7.64 3.06
C ALA A 56 -8.15 8.34 1.75
N GLY A 57 -7.05 9.08 1.73
CA GLY A 57 -6.53 9.67 0.50
C GLY A 57 -6.00 8.61 -0.47
N ALA A 58 -5.87 8.98 -1.75
CA ALA A 58 -5.40 8.10 -2.81
C ALA A 58 -4.05 7.44 -2.47
N TRP A 59 -3.14 8.13 -1.77
CA TRP A 59 -1.84 7.61 -1.38
C TRP A 59 -1.92 6.49 -0.33
N GLN A 60 -2.87 6.58 0.61
CA GLN A 60 -3.05 5.55 1.64
C GLN A 60 -3.60 4.27 1.04
N LEU A 61 -4.64 4.39 0.23
CA LEU A 61 -5.23 3.24 -0.47
C LEU A 61 -4.22 2.64 -1.46
N GLY A 62 -3.52 3.49 -2.19
CA GLY A 62 -2.49 3.07 -3.14
C GLY A 62 -1.31 2.38 -2.45
N GLY A 63 -0.82 2.89 -1.33
CA GLY A 63 0.25 2.26 -0.56
C GLY A 63 -0.13 0.88 -0.01
N ILE A 64 -1.36 0.75 0.51
CA ILE A 64 -1.89 -0.56 0.96
C ILE A 64 -2.02 -1.52 -0.23
N ALA A 65 -2.57 -1.05 -1.36
CA ALA A 65 -2.71 -1.86 -2.56
C ALA A 65 -1.35 -2.34 -3.10
N LEU A 66 -0.34 -1.46 -3.12
CA LEU A 66 1.03 -1.83 -3.48
C LEU A 66 1.63 -2.85 -2.51
N ALA A 67 1.45 -2.68 -1.21
CA ALA A 67 1.92 -3.63 -0.20
C ALA A 67 1.27 -5.02 -0.39
N MET A 68 -0.04 -5.06 -0.60
CA MET A 68 -0.77 -6.31 -0.88
C MET A 68 -0.32 -6.95 -2.20
N TRP A 69 -0.07 -6.12 -3.22
CA TRP A 69 0.45 -6.59 -4.51
C TRP A 69 1.84 -7.20 -4.38
N LEU A 70 2.73 -6.58 -3.61
CA LEU A 70 4.06 -7.13 -3.31
C LEU A 70 3.98 -8.45 -2.57
N ILE A 71 3.14 -8.55 -1.54
CA ILE A 71 2.91 -9.82 -0.82
C ILE A 71 2.39 -10.90 -1.78
N ALA A 72 1.42 -10.58 -2.62
CA ALA A 72 0.87 -11.51 -3.59
C ALA A 72 1.93 -11.92 -4.62
N GLY A 73 2.68 -10.96 -5.17
CA GLY A 73 3.75 -11.21 -6.14
C GLY A 73 4.86 -12.09 -5.59
N THR A 74 5.31 -11.83 -4.36
CA THR A 74 6.32 -12.67 -3.71
C THR A 74 5.81 -14.09 -3.45
N SER A 75 4.56 -14.22 -3.00
CA SER A 75 3.93 -15.52 -2.75
C SER A 75 3.77 -16.33 -4.05
N LEU A 76 3.32 -15.71 -5.13
CA LEU A 76 3.14 -16.35 -6.43
C LEU A 76 4.48 -16.74 -7.07
N ASN A 77 5.50 -15.91 -6.92
CA ASN A 77 6.84 -16.21 -7.41
C ASN A 77 7.46 -17.41 -6.67
N SER A 78 7.23 -17.51 -5.36
CA SER A 78 7.66 -18.64 -4.54
C SER A 78 7.05 -19.99 -4.98
N ILE A 79 5.87 -19.95 -5.62
CA ILE A 79 5.18 -21.14 -6.15
C ILE A 79 5.63 -21.45 -7.61
N ARG A 80 6.56 -20.70 -8.18
CA ARG A 80 7.03 -20.84 -9.57
C ARG A 80 5.93 -20.72 -10.63
N VAL A 81 4.88 -19.94 -10.35
CA VAL A 81 3.76 -19.78 -11.27
C VAL A 81 4.12 -18.86 -12.45
N PHE A 82 5.09 -17.94 -12.25
CA PHE A 82 5.47 -16.99 -13.29
C PHE A 82 6.78 -17.33 -13.96
N PRO A 83 6.79 -17.52 -15.30
CA PRO A 83 8.02 -17.56 -16.08
C PRO A 83 8.71 -16.17 -16.10
N GLN A 84 9.95 -16.12 -16.62
CA GLN A 84 10.80 -14.90 -16.59
C GLN A 84 10.10 -13.61 -17.08
N TRP A 85 9.17 -13.70 -18.03
CA TRP A 85 8.38 -12.55 -18.49
C TRP A 85 7.37 -12.03 -17.45
N GLY A 86 6.94 -12.84 -16.50
CA GLY A 86 6.07 -12.42 -15.41
C GLY A 86 6.72 -11.39 -14.51
N TYR A 87 8.03 -11.45 -14.36
CA TYR A 87 8.80 -10.48 -13.59
C TYR A 87 8.77 -9.08 -14.22
N ALA A 88 8.98 -8.99 -15.53
CA ALA A 88 8.89 -7.71 -16.25
C ALA A 88 7.47 -7.12 -16.15
N LEU A 89 6.44 -7.96 -16.29
CA LEU A 89 5.05 -7.55 -16.14
C LEU A 89 4.75 -7.03 -14.73
N PHE A 90 5.27 -7.71 -13.72
CA PHE A 90 5.11 -7.29 -12.32
C PHE A 90 5.64 -5.87 -12.08
N TRP A 91 6.83 -5.56 -12.60
CA TRP A 91 7.42 -4.23 -12.50
C TRP A 91 6.65 -3.17 -13.29
N GLN A 92 6.20 -3.49 -14.49
CA GLN A 92 5.37 -2.59 -15.28
C GLN A 92 4.06 -2.23 -14.54
N MET A 93 3.42 -3.22 -13.93
CA MET A 93 2.21 -2.99 -13.13
C MET A 93 2.48 -2.10 -11.90
N ASN A 94 3.64 -2.24 -11.25
CA ASN A 94 4.03 -1.34 -10.15
C ASN A 94 4.17 0.12 -10.64
N VAL A 95 4.82 0.34 -11.77
CA VAL A 95 4.94 1.68 -12.36
C VAL A 95 3.56 2.25 -12.72
N CYS A 96 2.71 1.46 -13.36
CA CYS A 96 1.34 1.86 -13.68
C CYS A 96 0.54 2.21 -12.42
N ALA A 97 0.68 1.44 -11.35
CA ALA A 97 0.03 1.73 -10.07
C ALA A 97 0.49 3.07 -9.47
N LEU A 98 1.80 3.35 -9.50
CA LEU A 98 2.34 4.62 -9.03
C LEU A 98 1.84 5.82 -9.87
N LEU A 99 1.80 5.68 -11.18
CA LEU A 99 1.20 6.69 -12.08
C LEU A 99 -0.28 6.92 -11.74
N ALA A 100 -1.04 5.84 -11.52
CA ALA A 100 -2.46 5.91 -11.17
C ALA A 100 -2.68 6.58 -9.80
N ILE A 101 -1.82 6.34 -8.81
CA ILE A 101 -1.89 7.00 -7.49
C ILE A 101 -1.65 8.50 -7.65
N GLY A 102 -0.66 8.91 -8.43
CA GLY A 102 -0.38 10.32 -8.73
C GLY A 102 -1.56 10.99 -9.42
N TYR A 103 -2.13 10.37 -10.43
CA TYR A 103 -3.32 10.82 -11.14
C TYR A 103 -4.53 10.95 -10.18
N ALA A 104 -4.83 9.91 -9.42
CA ALA A 104 -5.95 9.90 -8.48
C ALA A 104 -5.80 10.95 -7.36
N SER A 105 -4.57 11.23 -6.92
CA SER A 105 -4.30 12.28 -5.92
C SER A 105 -4.68 13.67 -6.41
N VAL A 106 -4.57 13.95 -7.72
CA VAL A 106 -5.05 15.21 -8.30
C VAL A 106 -6.56 15.19 -8.46
N VAL A 107 -7.11 14.13 -9.07
CA VAL A 107 -8.54 14.11 -9.46
C VAL A 107 -9.45 13.92 -8.25
N ARG A 108 -9.09 13.04 -7.33
CA ARG A 108 -9.92 12.69 -6.17
C ARG A 108 -9.64 13.58 -4.97
N ASP A 109 -8.35 13.78 -4.66
CA ASP A 109 -7.93 14.46 -3.44
C ASP A 109 -7.66 15.97 -3.70
N HIS A 110 -7.82 16.45 -4.94
CA HIS A 110 -7.62 17.84 -5.37
C HIS A 110 -6.25 18.41 -4.98
N LYS A 111 -5.22 17.57 -5.01
CA LYS A 111 -3.85 17.99 -4.64
C LYS A 111 -3.14 18.68 -5.81
N SER A 112 -2.22 19.58 -5.45
CA SER A 112 -1.27 20.15 -6.41
C SER A 112 -0.31 19.06 -6.94
N ARG A 113 0.38 19.32 -8.04
CA ARG A 113 1.37 18.40 -8.64
C ARG A 113 2.40 17.91 -7.63
N LEU A 114 3.03 18.86 -6.93
CA LEU A 114 4.06 18.55 -5.95
C LEU A 114 3.50 17.71 -4.80
N ALA A 115 2.34 18.09 -4.27
CA ALA A 115 1.68 17.36 -3.19
C ALA A 115 1.28 15.93 -3.63
N SER A 116 0.87 15.75 -4.89
CA SER A 116 0.57 14.43 -5.48
C SER A 116 1.82 13.59 -5.67
N ALA A 117 2.90 14.16 -6.16
CA ALA A 117 4.19 13.49 -6.29
C ALA A 117 4.69 13.00 -4.93
N LEU A 118 4.72 13.87 -3.91
CA LEU A 118 5.13 13.51 -2.56
C LEU A 118 4.18 12.46 -1.92
N ALA A 119 2.88 12.56 -2.17
CA ALA A 119 1.91 11.57 -1.71
C ALA A 119 2.16 10.19 -2.32
N THR A 120 2.51 10.14 -3.62
CA THR A 120 2.86 8.89 -4.30
C THR A 120 4.19 8.33 -3.81
N GLY A 121 5.18 9.19 -3.52
CA GLY A 121 6.42 8.77 -2.86
C GLY A 121 6.15 8.09 -1.51
N LYS A 122 5.27 8.67 -0.68
CA LYS A 122 4.83 8.04 0.58
C LYS A 122 4.11 6.70 0.34
N ALA A 123 3.24 6.62 -0.67
CA ALA A 123 2.57 5.38 -1.02
C ALA A 123 3.56 4.28 -1.43
N SER A 124 4.59 4.64 -2.19
CA SER A 124 5.64 3.72 -2.62
C SER A 124 6.46 3.20 -1.43
N VAL A 125 6.83 4.07 -0.48
CA VAL A 125 7.54 3.65 0.75
C VAL A 125 6.66 2.71 1.59
N VAL A 126 5.37 3.00 1.74
CA VAL A 126 4.42 2.09 2.42
C VAL A 126 4.29 0.77 1.66
N GLY A 127 4.29 0.83 0.34
CA GLY A 127 4.22 -0.36 -0.51
C GLY A 127 5.35 -1.35 -0.28
N VAL A 128 6.57 -0.89 -0.03
CA VAL A 128 7.74 -1.76 0.23
C VAL A 128 7.89 -2.21 1.69
N ALA A 129 7.00 -1.78 2.59
CA ALA A 129 7.06 -2.17 4.00
C ALA A 129 7.07 -3.69 4.24
N PRO A 130 6.30 -4.53 3.52
CA PRO A 130 6.37 -5.98 3.68
C PRO A 130 7.75 -6.56 3.35
N GLU A 131 8.43 -6.04 2.32
CA GLU A 131 9.79 -6.46 1.97
C GLU A 131 10.80 -6.09 3.05
N LEU A 132 10.67 -4.87 3.59
CA LEU A 132 11.51 -4.44 4.70
C LEU A 132 11.29 -5.30 5.94
N ALA A 133 10.03 -5.65 6.25
CA ALA A 133 9.72 -6.54 7.35
C ALA A 133 10.34 -7.92 7.15
N LEU A 134 10.25 -8.49 5.93
CA LEU A 134 10.87 -9.76 5.59
C LEU A 134 12.40 -9.70 5.69
N ALA A 135 13.02 -8.61 5.20
CA ALA A 135 14.45 -8.39 5.29
C ALA A 135 14.93 -8.32 6.77
N VAL A 136 14.16 -7.66 7.63
CA VAL A 136 14.45 -7.63 9.08
C VAL A 136 14.35 -9.02 9.69
N LEU A 137 13.29 -9.78 9.38
CA LEU A 137 13.10 -11.14 9.86
C LEU A 137 14.25 -12.06 9.40
N TRP A 138 14.76 -11.86 8.22
CA TRP A 138 15.91 -12.59 7.71
C TRP A 138 17.20 -12.19 8.42
N LEU A 139 17.49 -10.90 8.55
CA LEU A 139 18.69 -10.41 9.25
C LEU A 139 18.73 -10.83 10.72
N THR A 140 17.57 -10.99 11.34
CA THR A 140 17.45 -11.48 12.73
C THR A 140 17.49 -13.00 12.85
N GLY A 141 17.57 -13.73 11.73
CA GLY A 141 17.57 -15.20 11.72
C GLY A 141 16.23 -15.84 12.04
N LEU A 142 15.14 -15.06 12.11
CA LEU A 142 13.79 -15.60 12.37
C LEU A 142 13.19 -16.29 11.15
N VAL A 143 13.66 -15.94 9.96
CA VAL A 143 13.26 -16.56 8.69
C VAL A 143 14.52 -16.89 7.91
N HIS A 144 14.58 -18.11 7.39
CA HIS A 144 15.64 -18.52 6.49
C HIS A 144 15.15 -18.49 5.04
N PRO A 145 15.89 -17.88 4.11
CA PRO A 145 15.50 -17.88 2.71
C PRO A 145 15.56 -19.27 2.12
N THR A 146 14.58 -19.63 1.31
CA THR A 146 14.63 -20.86 0.53
C THR A 146 15.52 -20.63 -0.68
N ILE A 147 16.65 -21.33 -0.76
CA ILE A 147 17.53 -21.29 -1.91
C ILE A 147 16.99 -22.26 -2.95
N SER A 148 16.73 -21.80 -4.17
CA SER A 148 16.43 -22.65 -5.31
C SER A 148 17.52 -22.54 -6.36
N GLN A 149 17.76 -23.62 -7.09
CA GLN A 149 18.67 -23.61 -8.24
C GLN A 149 17.85 -23.31 -9.49
N LEU A 150 18.19 -22.26 -10.19
CA LEU A 150 17.70 -21.98 -11.53
C LEU A 150 18.90 -22.04 -12.51
N ASN A 151 18.82 -22.92 -13.50
CA ASN A 151 19.90 -23.12 -14.50
C ASN A 151 21.28 -23.42 -13.86
N GLY A 152 21.33 -24.17 -12.78
CA GLY A 152 22.59 -24.56 -12.12
C GLY A 152 23.21 -23.48 -11.21
N SER A 153 22.67 -22.28 -11.18
CA SER A 153 23.09 -21.22 -10.26
C SER A 153 22.12 -21.16 -9.09
N PRO A 154 22.63 -21.17 -7.83
CA PRO A 154 21.78 -20.97 -6.68
C PRO A 154 21.15 -19.59 -6.74
N MET A 155 19.82 -19.52 -6.67
CA MET A 155 19.07 -18.27 -6.56
C MET A 155 18.26 -18.26 -5.28
N VAL A 156 18.28 -17.16 -4.57
CA VAL A 156 17.33 -16.92 -3.50
C VAL A 156 15.97 -16.68 -4.13
N VAL A 157 15.02 -17.56 -3.85
CA VAL A 157 13.67 -17.43 -4.38
C VAL A 157 12.85 -16.49 -3.52
N GLY A 158 12.34 -15.54 -4.16
CA GLY A 158 11.32 -14.68 -3.70
C GLY A 158 11.85 -13.33 -3.40
N HIS A 159 11.49 -12.31 -4.04
CA HIS A 159 11.30 -11.23 -3.12
C HIS A 159 11.51 -9.83 -3.71
N GLY A 160 10.90 -9.56 -4.84
CA GLY A 160 10.69 -8.19 -5.30
C GLY A 160 11.96 -7.44 -5.70
N ILE A 161 12.15 -6.23 -5.19
CA ILE A 161 13.33 -5.40 -5.50
C ILE A 161 14.63 -6.04 -5.02
N THR A 162 14.55 -6.86 -3.99
CA THR A 162 15.72 -7.57 -3.44
C THR A 162 16.22 -8.66 -4.37
N ASP A 163 15.39 -9.26 -5.21
CA ASP A 163 15.81 -10.26 -6.19
C ASP A 163 16.78 -9.72 -7.25
N LEU A 164 16.71 -8.44 -7.54
CA LEU A 164 17.64 -7.79 -8.48
C LEU A 164 19.08 -7.75 -7.94
N CYS A 165 19.26 -7.91 -6.64
CA CYS A 165 20.54 -7.72 -5.97
C CYS A 165 21.11 -8.99 -5.33
N ILE A 166 20.36 -10.10 -5.25
CA ILE A 166 20.79 -11.27 -4.49
C ILE A 166 21.24 -12.40 -5.40
N ARG A 167 22.49 -12.39 -5.76
CA ARG A 167 23.25 -13.61 -6.05
C ARG A 167 23.62 -14.27 -4.72
N THR A 168 23.59 -15.55 -4.68
CA THR A 168 23.57 -16.52 -3.60
C THR A 168 24.62 -16.46 -2.54
N ASP A 169 25.63 -15.66 -2.69
CA ASP A 169 26.72 -15.53 -1.70
C ASP A 169 26.56 -14.28 -0.84
N VAL A 170 25.41 -13.63 -0.91
CA VAL A 170 25.24 -12.31 -0.34
C VAL A 170 24.21 -12.36 0.78
N THR A 171 24.71 -12.21 1.99
CA THR A 171 23.94 -11.64 3.10
C THR A 171 23.35 -10.31 2.63
N ILE A 172 22.04 -10.09 2.81
CA ILE A 172 21.43 -8.78 2.56
C ILE A 172 22.22 -7.77 3.40
N PRO A 173 22.95 -6.85 2.77
CA PRO A 173 23.68 -5.87 3.57
C PRO A 173 22.66 -5.00 4.31
N PRO A 174 22.92 -4.64 5.58
CA PRO A 174 22.01 -3.78 6.36
C PRO A 174 21.65 -2.47 5.65
N THR A 175 22.49 -2.02 4.72
CA THR A 175 22.25 -0.87 3.85
C THR A 175 20.98 -0.99 3.00
N HIS A 176 20.52 -2.21 2.68
CA HIS A 176 19.27 -2.43 1.93
C HIS A 176 18.04 -1.92 2.69
N LEU A 177 18.05 -2.02 4.02
CA LEU A 177 16.94 -1.51 4.84
C LEU A 177 16.75 0.00 4.68
N PHE A 178 17.81 0.73 4.35
CA PHE A 178 17.75 2.17 4.11
C PHE A 178 17.61 2.50 2.63
N LEU A 179 18.30 1.77 1.77
CA LEU A 179 18.37 2.08 0.35
C LEU A 179 17.03 1.80 -0.35
N VAL A 180 16.37 0.68 -0.05
CA VAL A 180 15.10 0.29 -0.68
C VAL A 180 14.00 1.34 -0.47
N PRO A 181 13.70 1.81 0.75
CA PRO A 181 12.66 2.83 0.92
C PRO A 181 13.03 4.17 0.29
N ILE A 182 14.32 4.56 0.27
CA ILE A 182 14.77 5.80 -0.36
C ILE A 182 14.57 5.72 -1.87
N VAL A 183 15.07 4.68 -2.52
CA VAL A 183 14.93 4.49 -3.97
C VAL A 183 13.46 4.37 -4.36
N SER A 184 12.69 3.57 -3.61
CA SER A 184 11.26 3.41 -3.84
C SER A 184 10.52 4.74 -3.69
N GLY A 185 10.84 5.53 -2.67
CA GLY A 185 10.28 6.87 -2.46
C GLY A 185 10.58 7.81 -3.62
N ILE A 186 11.83 7.84 -4.10
CA ILE A 186 12.24 8.67 -5.26
C ILE A 186 11.48 8.24 -6.53
N CYS A 187 11.44 6.94 -6.83
CA CYS A 187 10.68 6.41 -7.96
C CYS A 187 9.19 6.75 -7.86
N GLY A 188 8.63 6.66 -6.66
CA GLY A 188 7.24 7.04 -6.39
C GLY A 188 6.99 8.53 -6.61
N VAL A 189 7.91 9.42 -6.22
CA VAL A 189 7.81 10.87 -6.46
C VAL A 189 7.85 11.17 -7.96
N ILE A 190 8.76 10.56 -8.69
CA ILE A 190 8.90 10.76 -10.14
C ILE A 190 7.63 10.28 -10.87
N ALA A 191 7.22 9.02 -10.62
CA ALA A 191 6.02 8.47 -11.25
C ALA A 191 4.76 9.24 -10.87
N GLY A 192 4.63 9.63 -9.60
CA GLY A 192 3.52 10.43 -9.10
C GLY A 192 3.46 11.82 -9.75
N GLY A 193 4.61 12.45 -9.99
CA GLY A 193 4.70 13.71 -10.71
C GLY A 193 4.23 13.59 -12.17
N VAL A 194 4.60 12.52 -12.85
CA VAL A 194 4.13 12.21 -14.23
C VAL A 194 2.62 11.96 -14.24
N GLY A 195 2.11 11.12 -13.32
CA GLY A 195 0.68 10.84 -13.19
C GLY A 195 -0.15 12.11 -12.90
N ALA A 196 0.36 12.97 -12.03
CA ALA A 196 -0.26 14.26 -11.72
C ALA A 196 -0.28 15.22 -12.92
N ALA A 197 0.80 15.22 -13.71
CA ALA A 197 0.87 16.01 -14.94
C ALA A 197 -0.16 15.53 -15.98
N ALA A 198 -0.29 14.21 -16.14
CA ALA A 198 -1.30 13.62 -17.00
C ALA A 198 -2.73 14.00 -16.57
N ALA A 199 -3.03 14.00 -15.26
CA ALA A 199 -4.32 14.42 -14.75
C ALA A 199 -4.67 15.86 -15.10
N GLN A 200 -3.70 16.77 -14.96
CA GLN A 200 -3.90 18.19 -15.30
C GLN A 200 -4.09 18.40 -16.81
N PHE A 201 -3.32 17.67 -17.62
CA PHE A 201 -3.47 17.72 -19.08
C PHE A 201 -4.88 17.29 -19.50
N VAL A 202 -5.38 16.17 -18.96
CA VAL A 202 -6.74 15.68 -19.25
C VAL A 202 -7.81 16.65 -18.78
N SER A 203 -7.65 17.29 -17.61
CA SER A 203 -8.61 18.27 -17.11
C SER A 203 -8.65 19.53 -17.97
N GLY A 204 -7.50 20.07 -18.35
CA GLY A 204 -7.41 21.22 -19.25
C GLY A 204 -8.02 20.96 -20.63
N PHE A 205 -7.81 19.76 -21.17
CA PHE A 205 -8.41 19.34 -22.44
C PHE A 205 -9.95 19.31 -22.35
N ARG A 206 -10.50 18.78 -21.24
CA ARG A 206 -11.96 18.76 -21.02
C ARG A 206 -12.57 20.17 -20.90
N GLU A 207 -11.90 21.10 -20.26
CA GLU A 207 -12.36 22.49 -20.14
C GLU A 207 -12.34 23.21 -21.49
N GLY A 208 -11.28 23.03 -22.29
CA GLY A 208 -11.18 23.58 -23.62
C GLY A 208 -12.31 23.11 -24.56
N PHE A 209 -12.70 21.85 -24.47
CA PHE A 209 -13.86 21.30 -25.23
C PHE A 209 -15.21 21.87 -24.78
N ARG A 210 -15.36 22.21 -23.51
CA ARG A 210 -16.61 22.81 -23.01
C ARG A 210 -16.80 24.26 -23.47
N THR A 211 -15.73 25.04 -23.46
CA THR A 211 -15.76 26.45 -23.89
C THR A 211 -15.90 26.62 -25.40
N SER A 212 -15.54 25.60 -26.20
CA SER A 212 -15.69 25.65 -27.66
C SER A 212 -17.12 25.36 -28.15
N LYS A 213 -18.02 24.94 -27.26
CA LYS A 213 -19.42 24.61 -27.58
C LYS A 213 -20.43 25.70 -27.15
N THR A 214 -19.95 26.73 -26.51
CA THR A 214 -20.72 27.97 -26.20
C THR A 214 -20.40 29.08 -27.18
#